data_c8e331fec01472f5f947ac1be50a3451
#
_entry.id   c8e331fec01472f5f947ac1be50a3451
#
_cell.length_a   1.000
_cell.length_b   1.000
_cell.length_c   1.000
_cell.angle_alpha   90.00
_cell.angle_beta   90.00
_cell.angle_gamma   90.00
#
_symmetry.space_group_name_H-M   'P 1'
#
loop_
_entity.id
_entity.type
_entity.pdbx_description
1 polymer ?
#
loop_
_entity_poly.entity_id
_entity_poly.type
_entity_poly.pdbx_seq_one_letter_code
_entity_poly.pdbx_strand_id
1 'polypeptide(L)' 'MIHKKDDKYDLAARAGWLYYVAGYNQEEIASEFGISRQSAQRMVSLSISQKLIKVDLIIQLLVV' A
#
# COMPACT_ATOMS: atom_id res chain seq x y z
N MET A 1 8.71 -10.90 -17.11
CA MET A 1 8.33 -12.08 -16.33
C MET A 1 8.12 -11.74 -14.87
N ILE A 2 7.08 -12.27 -14.28
CA ILE A 2 6.71 -11.95 -12.91
C ILE A 2 7.22 -13.03 -11.99
N HIS A 3 7.92 -12.63 -10.94
CA HIS A 3 8.43 -13.54 -9.93
C HIS A 3 7.49 -13.53 -8.73
N LYS A 4 7.35 -14.67 -8.07
CA LYS A 4 6.43 -14.78 -6.96
C LYS A 4 6.74 -13.81 -5.84
N LYS A 5 8.01 -13.59 -5.57
CA LYS A 5 8.38 -12.65 -4.52
C LYS A 5 8.04 -11.21 -4.88
N ASP A 6 7.85 -10.95 -6.16
CA ASP A 6 7.44 -9.61 -6.59
C ASP A 6 5.96 -9.37 -6.28
N ASP A 7 5.17 -10.42 -6.21
CA ASP A 7 3.74 -10.30 -5.91
C ASP A 7 3.52 -9.69 -4.54
N LYS A 8 4.36 -10.05 -3.59
CA LYS A 8 4.25 -9.54 -2.24
C LYS A 8 4.44 -8.02 -2.23
N TYR A 9 5.45 -7.55 -2.92
CA TYR A 9 5.71 -6.12 -2.98
C TYR A 9 4.69 -5.39 -3.82
N ASP A 10 4.18 -6.05 -4.84
CA ASP A 10 3.12 -5.45 -5.66
C ASP A 10 1.88 -5.21 -4.83
N LEU A 11 1.47 -6.18 -4.02
CA LEU A 11 0.33 -6.02 -3.15
C LEU A 11 0.58 -4.94 -2.09
N ALA A 12 1.79 -4.91 -1.56
CA ALA A 12 2.14 -3.89 -0.58
C ALA A 12 2.08 -2.50 -1.19
N ALA A 13 2.56 -2.36 -2.42
CA ALA A 13 2.51 -1.08 -3.11
C ALA A 13 1.07 -0.64 -3.34
N ARG A 14 0.20 -1.56 -3.73
CA ARG A 14 -1.21 -1.26 -3.92
C ARG A 14 -1.87 -0.84 -2.61
N ALA A 15 -1.57 -1.57 -1.55
CA ALA A 15 -2.13 -1.25 -0.25
C ALA A 15 -1.70 0.13 0.20
N GLY A 16 -0.43 0.46 0.00
CA GLY A 16 0.07 1.77 0.34
C GLY A 16 -0.59 2.86 -0.48
N TRP A 17 -0.76 2.61 -1.78
CA TRP A 17 -1.41 3.58 -2.65
C TRP A 17 -2.85 3.81 -2.22
N LEU A 18 -3.58 2.74 -1.94
CA LEU A 18 -4.96 2.86 -1.49
C LEU A 18 -5.06 3.65 -0.20
N TYR A 19 -4.12 3.41 0.70
CA TYR A 19 -4.13 4.07 1.99
C TYR A 19 -3.80 5.56 1.88
N TYR A 20 -2.73 5.88 1.17
CA TYR A 20 -2.22 7.25 1.14
C TYR A 20 -2.82 8.11 0.05
N VAL A 21 -3.22 7.53 -1.05
CA VAL A 21 -3.74 8.29 -2.19
C VAL A 21 -5.24 8.20 -2.28
N ALA A 22 -5.78 7.00 -2.23
CA ALA A 22 -7.22 6.80 -2.40
C ALA A 22 -8.00 7.02 -1.11
N GLY A 23 -7.32 7.10 0.03
CA GLY A 23 -7.98 7.39 1.30
C GLY A 23 -8.64 6.20 1.96
N TYR A 24 -8.27 4.99 1.58
CA TYR A 24 -8.81 3.79 2.22
C TYR A 24 -8.26 3.65 3.63
N ASN A 25 -9.10 3.14 4.53
CA ASN A 25 -8.58 2.76 5.84
C ASN A 25 -8.16 1.29 5.78
N GLN A 26 -7.59 0.80 6.89
CA GLN A 26 -7.03 -0.54 6.91
C GLN A 26 -8.11 -1.62 6.73
N GLU A 27 -9.29 -1.39 7.26
CA GLU A 27 -10.38 -2.33 7.09
C GLU A 27 -10.83 -2.42 5.64
N GLU A 28 -10.87 -1.29 4.97
CA GLU A 28 -11.25 -1.27 3.56
C GLU A 28 -10.23 -1.98 2.71
N ILE A 29 -8.95 -1.78 3.00
CA ILE A 29 -7.89 -2.47 2.28
C ILE A 29 -7.98 -3.96 2.53
N ALA A 30 -8.21 -4.36 3.78
CA ALA A 30 -8.32 -5.77 4.12
C ALA A 30 -9.48 -6.42 3.36
N SER A 31 -10.59 -5.72 3.28
CA SER A 31 -11.76 -6.22 2.57
C SER A 31 -11.48 -6.34 1.07
N GLU A 32 -10.82 -5.33 0.52
CA GLU A 32 -10.50 -5.30 -0.90
C GLU A 32 -9.60 -6.47 -1.30
N PHE A 33 -8.64 -6.81 -0.46
CA PHE A 33 -7.68 -7.87 -0.77
C PHE A 33 -8.08 -9.22 -0.19
N GLY A 34 -9.15 -9.28 0.59
CA GLY A 34 -9.55 -10.54 1.21
C GLY A 34 -8.57 -11.02 2.25
N ILE A 35 -7.98 -10.12 3.01
CA ILE A 35 -7.00 -10.43 4.04
C ILE A 35 -7.43 -9.84 5.37
N SER A 36 -6.71 -10.18 6.43
CA SER A 36 -7.02 -9.64 7.75
C SER A 36 -6.57 -8.18 7.82
N ARG A 37 -7.18 -7.45 8.73
CA ARG A 37 -6.82 -6.07 8.99
C ARG A 37 -5.35 -5.95 9.37
N GLN A 38 -4.87 -6.91 10.15
CA GLN A 38 -3.49 -6.94 10.58
C GLN A 38 -2.54 -7.09 9.40
N SER A 39 -2.91 -7.96 8.45
CA SER A 39 -2.12 -8.14 7.24
C SER A 39 -2.13 -6.88 6.39
N ALA A 40 -3.28 -6.22 6.30
CA ALA A 40 -3.37 -4.97 5.56
C ALA A 40 -2.45 -3.92 6.15
N GLN A 41 -2.41 -3.82 7.47
CA GLN A 41 -1.53 -2.88 8.14
C GLN A 41 -0.06 -3.17 7.83
N ARG A 42 0.29 -4.45 7.82
CA ARG A 42 1.66 -4.85 7.49
C ARG A 42 2.03 -4.46 6.08
N MET A 43 1.11 -4.62 5.15
CA MET A 43 1.36 -4.26 3.76
C MET A 43 1.56 -2.77 3.60
N VAL A 44 0.76 -1.98 4.27
CA VAL A 44 0.92 -0.53 4.22
C VAL A 44 2.28 -0.13 4.79
N SER A 45 2.64 -0.72 5.93
CA SER A 45 3.94 -0.44 6.55
C SER A 45 5.08 -0.86 5.64
N LEU A 46 4.93 -2.01 4.98
CA LEU A 46 5.96 -2.51 4.07
C LEU A 46 6.15 -1.56 2.90
N SER A 47 5.06 -1.01 2.37
CA SER A 47 5.15 -0.10 1.24
C SER A 47 5.99 1.13 1.58
N ILE A 48 5.90 1.59 2.82
CA ILE A 48 6.70 2.74 3.26
C ILE A 48 8.14 2.32 3.49
N SER A 49 8.36 1.23 4.24
CA SER A 49 9.71 0.84 4.61
C SER A 49 10.53 0.42 3.40
N GLN A 50 9.89 -0.13 2.38
CA GLN A 50 10.59 -0.53 1.15
C GLN A 50 10.53 0.56 0.08
N LYS A 51 9.95 1.71 0.41
CA LYS A 51 9.83 2.83 -0.52
C LYS A 51 9.13 2.44 -1.80
N LEU A 52 8.13 1.61 -1.67
CA LEU A 52 7.33 1.16 -2.83
C LEU A 52 6.43 2.28 -3.33
N ILE A 53 6.09 3.22 -2.45
CA ILE A 53 5.44 4.45 -2.86
C ILE A 53 6.31 5.62 -2.41
N LYS A 54 6.30 6.66 -3.20
CA LYS A 54 7.06 7.86 -2.86
C LYS A 54 6.13 8.82 -2.15
N VAL A 55 6.15 8.75 -0.84
CA VAL A 55 5.28 9.57 -0.01
C VAL A 55 5.50 11.06 -0.25
N ASP A 56 6.75 11.43 -0.48
CA ASP A 56 7.08 12.83 -0.76
C ASP A 56 6.36 13.34 -2.00
N LEU A 57 6.30 12.52 -3.04
CA LEU A 57 5.59 12.89 -4.26
C LEU A 57 4.11 13.04 -3.99
N ILE A 58 3.55 12.15 -3.21
CA ILE A 58 2.14 12.21 -2.86
C ILE A 58 1.84 13.49 -2.10
N ILE A 59 2.69 13.82 -1.16
CA ILE A 59 2.51 15.04 -0.37
C ILE A 59 2.58 16.26 -1.27
N GLN A 60 3.51 16.29 -2.22
CA GLN A 60 3.62 17.40 -3.13
C GLN A 60 2.38 17.55 -3.99
N LEU A 61 1.82 16.44 -4.44
CA LEU A 61 0.61 16.47 -5.25
C LEU A 61 -0.58 16.98 -4.46
N LEU A 62 -0.64 16.63 -3.18
CA LEU A 62 -1.75 17.05 -2.33
C LEU A 62 -1.62 18.49 -1.85
N VAL A 63 -0.40 18.96 -1.70
CA VAL A 63 -0.15 20.30 -1.16
C VAL A 63 -0.25 21.36 -2.25
N VAL A 64 0.08 21.00 -3.46
CA VAL A 64 -0.06 21.91 -4.57
C VAL A 64 -1.52 22.09 -4.94
#